data_53ed95075abcd30e941fbdefe5a5eae0
#
_entry.id   53ed95075abcd30e941fbdefe5a5eae0
#
_cell.length_a   1.000
_cell.length_b   1.000
_cell.length_c   1.000
_cell.angle_alpha   90.00
_cell.angle_beta   90.00
_cell.angle_gamma   90.00
#
_symmetry.space_group_name_H-M   'P 1'
#
loop_
_entity.id
_entity.type
_entity.pdbx_description
1 polymer ?
#
loop_
_entity_poly.entity_id
_entity_poly.type
_entity_poly.pdbx_seq_one_letter_code
_entity_poly.pdbx_strand_id
1 'polypeptide(L)'
;MSDIYVIYWSGTGNTEMMAGAVAEGIQAAGGHANVLDVASASADVLKDAKAFALGCPAMGSEQLEEGDMEPFVEEVEKFAAGKTIGLFDSYDWGDGDWMREWASRMEAAGATVAGGEGVIANNTPDEEALENCRKLGETLAAV
;
A
#
# COMPACT_ATOMS: atom_id res chain seq x y z
N MET A 1 -7.87 19.10 -6.17
CA MET A 1 -7.87 17.85 -5.43
C MET A 1 -6.97 16.83 -6.09
N SER A 2 -6.16 16.19 -5.30
CA SER A 2 -5.25 15.17 -5.81
C SER A 2 -5.94 13.82 -5.84
N ASP A 3 -5.78 13.11 -6.95
CA ASP A 3 -6.21 11.72 -7.04
C ASP A 3 -5.11 10.85 -6.46
N ILE A 4 -5.44 10.02 -5.49
CA ILE A 4 -4.50 9.13 -4.86
C ILE A 4 -4.99 7.69 -5.05
N TYR A 5 -4.16 6.86 -5.65
CA TYR A 5 -4.50 5.48 -5.93
C TYR A 5 -4.16 4.60 -4.73
N VAL A 6 -5.07 3.69 -4.42
CA VAL A 6 -4.87 2.65 -3.41
C VAL A 6 -5.02 1.34 -4.15
N ILE A 7 -3.91 0.66 -4.38
CA ILE A 7 -3.87 -0.54 -5.20
C ILE A 7 -3.50 -1.73 -4.33
N TYR A 8 -4.31 -2.78 -4.38
CA TYR A 8 -4.16 -3.91 -3.47
C TYR A 8 -4.39 -5.24 -4.16
N TRP A 9 -3.84 -6.30 -3.57
CA TRP A 9 -4.18 -7.67 -3.91
C TRP A 9 -4.79 -8.30 -2.66
N SER A 10 -5.93 -8.93 -2.79
CA SER A 10 -6.59 -9.54 -1.65
C SER A 10 -7.24 -10.86 -2.03
N GLY A 11 -6.82 -11.93 -1.39
CA GLY A 11 -7.42 -13.24 -1.56
C GLY A 11 -8.48 -13.54 -0.49
N THR A 12 -8.42 -12.85 0.65
CA THR A 12 -9.30 -13.14 1.79
C THR A 12 -10.19 -11.99 2.21
N GLY A 13 -9.98 -10.79 1.65
CA GLY A 13 -10.72 -9.60 2.02
C GLY A 13 -10.09 -8.77 3.14
N ASN A 14 -9.10 -9.28 3.83
CA ASN A 14 -8.45 -8.53 4.92
C ASN A 14 -7.70 -7.30 4.39
N THR A 15 -6.91 -7.49 3.35
CA THR A 15 -6.18 -6.38 2.73
C THR A 15 -7.14 -5.38 2.08
N GLU A 16 -8.27 -5.88 1.55
CA GLU A 16 -9.31 -5.02 0.99
C GLU A 16 -9.90 -4.10 2.06
N MET A 17 -10.14 -4.61 3.26
CA MET A 17 -10.62 -3.80 4.38
C MET A 17 -9.63 -2.70 4.72
N MET A 18 -8.34 -3.04 4.73
CA MET A 18 -7.28 -2.05 4.99
C MET A 18 -7.24 -0.99 3.88
N ALA A 19 -7.38 -1.42 2.62
CA ALA A 19 -7.42 -0.49 1.50
C ALA A 19 -8.57 0.50 1.63
N GLY A 20 -9.74 0.03 2.05
CA GLY A 20 -10.90 0.88 2.32
C GLY A 20 -10.62 1.92 3.40
N ALA A 21 -9.92 1.53 4.47
CA ALA A 21 -9.58 2.45 5.55
C ALA A 21 -8.57 3.51 5.09
N VAL A 22 -7.59 3.12 4.27
CA VAL A 22 -6.65 4.09 3.67
C VAL A 22 -7.43 5.10 2.84
N ALA A 23 -8.38 4.63 2.03
CA ALA A 23 -9.21 5.51 1.21
C ALA A 23 -10.05 6.47 2.07
N GLU A 24 -10.58 6.00 3.19
CA GLU A 24 -11.32 6.87 4.11
C GLU A 24 -10.45 8.01 4.63
N GLY A 25 -9.20 7.71 4.98
CA GLY A 25 -8.25 8.72 5.45
C GLY A 25 -7.93 9.75 4.38
N ILE A 26 -7.73 9.30 3.14
CA ILE A 26 -7.49 10.19 2.01
C ILE A 26 -8.66 11.15 1.82
N GLN A 27 -9.87 10.63 1.84
CA GLN A 27 -11.07 11.43 1.63
C GLN A 27 -11.32 12.39 2.79
N ALA A 28 -11.08 11.96 4.02
CA ALA A 28 -11.23 12.81 5.19
C ALA A 28 -10.28 14.00 5.17
N ALA A 29 -9.13 13.85 4.52
CA ALA A 29 -8.14 14.93 4.40
C ALA A 29 -8.36 15.78 3.14
N GLY A 30 -9.45 15.53 2.40
CA GLY A 30 -9.79 16.33 1.23
C GLY A 30 -9.29 15.80 -0.10
N GLY A 31 -8.65 14.64 -0.12
CA GLY A 31 -8.19 14.01 -1.35
C GLY A 31 -9.28 13.16 -2.00
N HIS A 32 -8.99 12.66 -3.18
CA HIS A 32 -9.87 11.73 -3.89
C HIS A 32 -9.18 10.38 -4.01
N ALA A 33 -9.76 9.35 -3.41
CA ALA A 33 -9.18 8.01 -3.41
C ALA A 33 -9.72 7.16 -4.55
N ASN A 34 -8.82 6.51 -5.28
CA ASN A 34 -9.16 5.54 -6.32
C ASN A 34 -8.67 4.17 -5.85
N VAL A 35 -9.59 3.32 -5.40
CA VAL A 35 -9.25 1.99 -4.88
C VAL A 35 -9.39 0.97 -6.00
N LEU A 36 -8.31 0.29 -6.32
CA LEU A 36 -8.26 -0.67 -7.42
C LEU A 36 -7.61 -1.99 -6.99
N ASP A 37 -8.15 -3.10 -7.50
CA ASP A 37 -7.48 -4.38 -7.40
C ASP A 37 -6.29 -4.37 -8.36
N VAL A 38 -5.16 -4.91 -7.93
CA VAL A 38 -3.93 -4.88 -8.72
C VAL A 38 -4.09 -5.56 -10.07
N ALA A 39 -4.92 -6.58 -10.14
CA ALA A 39 -5.18 -7.29 -11.41
C ALA A 39 -5.89 -6.41 -12.44
N SER A 40 -6.59 -5.36 -11.97
CA SER A 40 -7.31 -4.41 -12.83
C SER A 40 -6.56 -3.11 -13.02
N ALA A 41 -5.40 -2.95 -12.38
CA ALA A 41 -4.65 -1.71 -12.38
C ALA A 41 -3.46 -1.77 -13.33
N SER A 42 -3.07 -0.62 -13.86
CA SER A 42 -1.83 -0.49 -14.63
C SER A 42 -0.88 0.40 -13.85
N ALA A 43 0.38 0.02 -13.79
CA ALA A 43 1.40 0.83 -13.12
C ALA A 43 1.57 2.20 -13.81
N ASP A 44 1.19 2.30 -15.07
CA ASP A 44 1.30 3.55 -15.81
C ASP A 44 0.51 4.71 -15.17
N VAL A 45 -0.60 4.41 -14.50
CA VAL A 45 -1.40 5.46 -13.83
C VAL A 45 -0.62 6.11 -12.70
N LEU A 46 0.40 5.46 -12.17
CA LEU A 46 1.18 5.95 -11.05
C LEU A 46 2.39 6.80 -11.47
N LYS A 47 2.73 6.81 -12.73
CA LYS A 47 3.92 7.53 -13.20
C LYS A 47 3.88 9.02 -12.86
N ASP A 48 2.72 9.64 -12.98
CA ASP A 48 2.53 11.06 -12.71
C ASP A 48 2.02 11.33 -11.28
N ALA A 49 1.77 10.29 -10.50
CA ALA A 49 1.26 10.44 -9.14
C ALA A 49 2.40 10.78 -8.18
N LYS A 50 2.16 11.72 -7.28
CA LYS A 50 3.16 12.08 -6.26
C LYS A 50 3.13 11.11 -5.09
N ALA A 51 1.96 10.55 -4.80
CA ALA A 51 1.76 9.63 -3.69
C ALA A 51 0.71 8.60 -4.06
N PHE A 52 0.88 7.39 -3.53
CA PHE A 52 -0.09 6.31 -3.69
C PHE A 52 0.15 5.25 -2.62
N ALA A 53 -0.77 4.31 -2.49
CA ALA A 53 -0.66 3.23 -1.53
C ALA A 53 -0.69 1.87 -2.24
N LEU A 54 0.08 0.93 -1.72
CA LEU A 54 0.11 -0.44 -2.22
C LEU A 54 -0.14 -1.39 -1.05
N GLY A 55 -0.99 -2.37 -1.26
CA GLY A 55 -1.33 -3.33 -0.22
C GLY A 55 -1.34 -4.77 -0.73
N CYS A 56 -0.85 -5.68 0.11
CA CYS A 56 -0.76 -7.10 -0.24
C CYS A 56 -0.67 -7.92 1.04
N PRO A 57 -1.38 -9.07 1.13
CA PRO A 57 -1.14 -9.96 2.27
C PRO A 57 0.23 -10.65 2.13
N ALA A 58 0.84 -11.01 3.25
CA ALA A 58 2.05 -11.81 3.23
C ALA A 58 1.73 -13.19 2.68
N MET A 59 2.49 -13.64 1.70
CA MET A 59 2.27 -14.91 1.02
C MET A 59 3.34 -15.92 1.38
N GLY A 60 2.92 -17.17 1.64
CA GLY A 60 3.84 -18.29 1.83
C GLY A 60 5.03 -17.99 2.73
N SER A 61 6.16 -17.72 2.15
CA SER A 61 7.43 -17.43 2.86
C SER A 61 7.60 -15.95 3.18
N GLU A 62 6.52 -15.25 3.50
CA GLU A 62 6.52 -13.81 3.77
C GLU A 62 7.08 -13.02 2.59
N GLN A 63 6.46 -13.19 1.43
CA GLN A 63 6.84 -12.47 0.22
C GLN A 63 5.60 -11.91 -0.47
N LEU A 64 5.80 -11.00 -1.42
CA LEU A 64 4.72 -10.45 -2.22
C LEU A 64 4.07 -11.54 -3.07
N GLU A 65 2.79 -11.37 -3.37
CA GLU A 65 2.09 -12.27 -4.27
C GLU A 65 2.77 -12.26 -5.64
N GLU A 66 3.12 -13.42 -6.15
CA GLU A 66 3.97 -13.56 -7.34
C GLU A 66 3.28 -13.31 -8.68
N GLY A 67 1.97 -13.56 -8.74
CA GLY A 67 1.24 -13.49 -10.01
C GLY A 67 0.95 -12.08 -10.50
N ASP A 68 0.51 -11.21 -9.61
CA ASP A 68 0.08 -9.86 -9.98
C ASP A 68 0.86 -8.77 -9.25
N MET A 69 1.03 -8.90 -7.94
CA MET A 69 1.64 -7.83 -7.15
C MET A 69 3.14 -7.69 -7.40
N GLU A 70 3.88 -8.80 -7.44
CA GLU A 70 5.32 -8.72 -7.66
C GLU A 70 5.67 -8.07 -9.00
N PRO A 71 5.05 -8.47 -10.13
CA PRO A 71 5.30 -7.79 -11.40
C PRO A 71 4.90 -6.31 -11.36
N PHE A 72 3.81 -5.99 -10.66
CA PHE A 72 3.35 -4.61 -10.53
C PHE A 72 4.39 -3.77 -9.79
N VAL A 73 4.92 -4.28 -8.67
CA VAL A 73 5.93 -3.59 -7.88
C VAL A 73 7.21 -3.40 -8.69
N GLU A 74 7.60 -4.39 -9.49
CA GLU A 74 8.77 -4.27 -10.37
C GLU A 74 8.62 -3.10 -11.34
N GLU A 75 7.42 -2.90 -11.88
CA GLU A 75 7.17 -1.76 -12.76
C GLU A 75 7.22 -0.44 -11.99
N VAL A 76 6.65 -0.41 -10.79
CA VAL A 76 6.67 0.78 -9.94
C VAL A 76 8.10 1.19 -9.59
N GLU A 77 8.97 0.23 -9.35
CA GLU A 77 10.37 0.51 -9.01
C GLU A 77 11.08 1.32 -10.09
N LYS A 78 10.66 1.20 -11.34
CA LYS A 78 11.29 1.90 -12.46
C LYS A 78 11.08 3.42 -12.41
N PHE A 79 10.04 3.88 -11.71
CA PHE A 79 9.73 5.31 -11.64
C PHE A 79 9.41 5.81 -10.22
N ALA A 80 9.76 5.02 -9.20
CA ALA A 80 9.41 5.32 -7.81
C ALA A 80 10.18 6.51 -7.22
N ALA A 81 11.31 6.88 -7.81
CA ALA A 81 12.15 7.93 -7.25
C ALA A 81 11.38 9.25 -7.09
N GLY A 82 11.45 9.83 -5.90
CA GLY A 82 10.79 11.09 -5.60
C GLY A 82 9.32 10.98 -5.20
N LYS A 83 8.77 9.77 -5.17
CA LYS A 83 7.37 9.56 -4.81
C LYS A 83 7.23 9.14 -3.34
N THR A 84 6.07 9.39 -2.76
CA THR A 84 5.73 8.93 -1.42
C THR A 84 4.78 7.75 -1.55
N ILE A 85 5.15 6.60 -1.00
CA ILE A 85 4.39 5.37 -1.13
C ILE A 85 3.97 4.87 0.25
N GLY A 86 2.67 4.64 0.43
CA GLY A 86 2.15 4.01 1.62
C GLY A 86 2.05 2.50 1.40
N LEU A 87 2.47 1.72 2.37
CA LEU A 87 2.41 0.26 2.29
C LEU A 87 1.53 -0.28 3.41
N PHE A 88 0.74 -1.31 3.09
CA PHE A 88 -0.06 -1.98 4.10
C PHE A 88 -0.22 -3.46 3.75
N ASP A 89 -0.33 -4.31 4.79
CA ASP A 89 -0.52 -5.74 4.58
C ASP A 89 -1.29 -6.39 5.72
N SER A 90 -1.81 -7.59 5.42
CA SER A 90 -2.30 -8.50 6.44
C SER A 90 -1.41 -9.75 6.42
N TYR A 91 -1.23 -10.40 7.58
CA TYR A 91 -0.40 -11.59 7.69
C TYR A 91 -1.02 -12.59 8.67
N ASP A 92 -0.74 -13.89 8.45
CA ASP A 92 -1.24 -14.94 9.31
C ASP A 92 -0.25 -15.32 10.39
N TRP A 93 1.04 -15.31 10.07
CA TRP A 93 2.10 -15.72 10.97
C TRP A 93 3.37 -14.95 10.61
N GLY A 94 4.36 -15.05 11.48
CA GLY A 94 5.56 -14.26 11.31
C GLY A 94 5.44 -12.97 12.14
N ASP A 95 6.41 -12.08 11.99
CA ASP A 95 6.51 -10.85 12.78
C ASP A 95 6.55 -9.57 11.93
N GLY A 96 6.18 -9.67 10.67
CA GLY A 96 6.14 -8.50 9.77
C GLY A 96 7.47 -8.16 9.12
N ASP A 97 8.45 -9.04 9.18
CA ASP A 97 9.76 -8.79 8.55
C ASP A 97 9.66 -8.50 7.07
N TRP A 98 8.76 -9.18 6.36
CA TRP A 98 8.61 -8.96 4.92
C TRP A 98 8.14 -7.55 4.61
N MET A 99 7.37 -6.92 5.50
CA MET A 99 6.97 -5.52 5.32
C MET A 99 8.19 -4.60 5.41
N ARG A 100 9.11 -4.88 6.33
CA ARG A 100 10.34 -4.11 6.42
C ARG A 100 11.20 -4.27 5.16
N GLU A 101 11.22 -5.48 4.61
CA GLU A 101 11.91 -5.74 3.34
C GLU A 101 11.25 -4.98 2.19
N TRP A 102 9.92 -4.95 2.16
CA TRP A 102 9.19 -4.23 1.13
C TRP A 102 9.46 -2.72 1.23
N ALA A 103 9.40 -2.18 2.45
CA ALA A 103 9.72 -0.76 2.67
C ALA A 103 11.16 -0.44 2.22
N SER A 104 12.11 -1.29 2.58
CA SER A 104 13.51 -1.10 2.16
C SER A 104 13.66 -1.16 0.65
N ARG A 105 12.92 -2.05 -0.01
CA ARG A 105 12.93 -2.19 -1.45
C ARG A 105 12.44 -0.92 -2.14
N MET A 106 11.36 -0.32 -1.62
CA MET A 106 10.82 0.93 -2.18
C MET A 106 11.79 2.09 -1.94
N GLU A 107 12.39 2.16 -0.75
CA GLU A 107 13.38 3.19 -0.45
C GLU A 107 14.62 3.06 -1.33
N ALA A 108 15.04 1.83 -1.61
CA ALA A 108 16.17 1.58 -2.50
C ALA A 108 15.86 2.05 -3.94
N ALA A 109 14.58 2.06 -4.31
CA ALA A 109 14.14 2.56 -5.61
C ALA A 109 14.01 4.08 -5.65
N GLY A 110 14.28 4.76 -4.53
CA GLY A 110 14.23 6.23 -4.45
C GLY A 110 12.94 6.80 -3.89
N ALA A 111 12.02 5.96 -3.45
CA ALA A 111 10.75 6.42 -2.88
C ALA A 111 10.89 6.71 -1.39
N THR A 112 9.98 7.51 -0.87
CA THR A 112 9.82 7.71 0.57
C THR A 112 8.63 6.86 1.01
N VAL A 113 8.83 5.99 2.00
CA VAL A 113 7.74 5.20 2.56
C VAL A 113 7.01 6.05 3.60
N ALA A 114 5.72 6.29 3.36
CA ALA A 114 4.92 7.14 4.24
C ALA A 114 4.93 6.58 5.67
N GLY A 115 5.26 7.44 6.64
CA GLY A 115 5.38 7.03 8.04
C GLY A 115 6.67 6.28 8.36
N GLY A 116 7.51 6.01 7.37
CA GLY A 116 8.77 5.27 7.55
C GLY A 116 8.62 3.76 7.56
N GLU A 117 7.42 3.26 7.80
CA GLU A 117 7.10 1.82 7.84
C GLU A 117 5.71 1.60 7.27
N GLY A 118 5.45 0.38 6.83
CA GLY A 118 4.11 0.02 6.38
C GLY A 118 3.17 -0.26 7.56
N VAL A 119 1.88 -0.30 7.29
CA VAL A 119 0.87 -0.69 8.28
C VAL A 119 0.64 -2.19 8.15
N ILE A 120 0.68 -2.92 9.25
CA ILE A 120 0.48 -4.36 9.26
C ILE A 120 -0.70 -4.73 10.16
N ALA A 121 -1.39 -5.83 9.81
CA ALA A 121 -2.46 -6.37 10.63
C ALA A 121 -2.35 -7.89 10.65
N ASN A 122 -2.53 -8.50 11.83
CA ASN A 122 -2.52 -9.96 11.95
C ASN A 122 -3.92 -10.49 11.63
N ASN A 123 -4.02 -11.23 10.55
CA ASN A 123 -5.31 -11.76 10.05
C ASN A 123 -6.32 -10.64 9.79
N THR A 124 -7.50 -10.72 10.38
CA THR A 124 -8.52 -9.69 10.22
C THR A 124 -8.06 -8.39 10.89
N PRO A 125 -8.04 -7.26 10.17
CA PRO A 125 -7.62 -5.99 10.78
C PRO A 125 -8.52 -5.61 11.95
N ASP A 126 -7.91 -5.26 13.08
CA ASP A 126 -8.66 -4.75 14.22
C ASP A 126 -8.83 -3.22 14.07
N GLU A 127 -9.51 -2.60 15.03
CA GLU A 127 -9.78 -1.17 14.97
C GLU A 127 -8.50 -0.34 14.98
N GLU A 128 -7.48 -0.78 15.71
CA GLU A 128 -6.18 -0.09 15.72
C GLU A 128 -5.52 -0.13 14.35
N ALA A 129 -5.53 -1.30 13.69
CA ALA A 129 -4.94 -1.43 12.36
C ALA A 129 -5.69 -0.56 11.35
N LEU A 130 -7.03 -0.55 11.41
CA LEU A 130 -7.83 0.27 10.52
C LEU A 130 -7.58 1.77 10.75
N GLU A 131 -7.43 2.19 12.01
CA GLU A 131 -7.09 3.57 12.33
C GLU A 131 -5.72 3.96 11.79
N ASN A 132 -4.75 3.05 11.88
CA ASN A 132 -3.42 3.29 11.31
C ASN A 132 -3.49 3.42 9.78
N CYS A 133 -4.38 2.66 9.14
CA CYS A 133 -4.61 2.80 7.69
C CYS A 133 -5.22 4.16 7.35
N ARG A 134 -6.16 4.65 8.15
CA ARG A 134 -6.75 5.98 7.95
C ARG A 134 -5.68 7.06 8.07
N LYS A 135 -4.81 6.94 9.07
CA LYS A 135 -3.70 7.88 9.26
C LYS A 135 -2.74 7.85 8.07
N LEU A 136 -2.48 6.66 7.54
CA LEU A 136 -1.66 6.52 6.34
C LEU A 136 -2.29 7.28 5.18
N GLY A 137 -3.59 7.14 4.99
CA GLY A 137 -4.32 7.85 3.95
C GLY A 137 -4.22 9.36 4.11
N GLU A 138 -4.38 9.86 5.34
CA GLU A 138 -4.24 11.29 5.63
C GLU A 138 -2.84 11.80 5.29
N THR A 139 -1.82 11.01 5.62
CA THR A 139 -0.43 11.36 5.30
C THR A 139 -0.22 11.45 3.80
N LEU A 140 -0.76 10.51 3.05
CA LEU A 140 -0.64 10.51 1.59
C LEU A 140 -1.35 11.72 0.97
N ALA A 141 -2.51 12.08 1.50
CA ALA A 141 -3.26 13.22 0.99
C ALA A 141 -2.56 14.56 1.26
N ALA A 142 -1.67 14.60 2.23
CA ALA A 142 -0.92 15.82 2.58
C ALA A 142 0.33 16.04 1.74
N VAL A 143 0.69 15.09 0.89
CA VAL A 143 1.90 15.18 0.06
C VAL A 143 1.77 16.20 -1.07
#